data_6a7ba068610f41820e2078e21663d756
#
_entry.id   6a7ba068610f41820e2078e21663d756
#
_cell.length_a   1.000
_cell.length_b   1.000
_cell.length_c   1.000
_cell.angle_alpha   90.00
_cell.angle_beta   90.00
_cell.angle_gamma   90.00
#
_symmetry.space_group_name_H-M   'P 1'
#
loop_
_entity.id
_entity.type
_entity.pdbx_description
1 polymer ?
#
loop_
_entity_poly.entity_id
_entity_poly.type
_entity_poly.pdbx_seq_one_letter_code
_entity_poly.pdbx_strand_id
1 'polypeptide(L)' 'MKNIVILISGRGSNMEALIAARDKGELPVNIAAVISNKADAKGLETAAKAGIATGVLEHKAF' A
#
# COMPACT_ATOMS: atom_id res chain seq x y z
N MET A 1 12.82 -3.58 -12.75
CA MET A 1 11.97 -2.89 -11.79
C MET A 1 12.13 -3.47 -10.41
N LYS A 2 12.19 -2.62 -9.42
CA LYS A 2 12.22 -3.09 -8.04
C LYS A 2 10.82 -3.37 -7.53
N ASN A 3 10.66 -4.43 -6.79
CA ASN A 3 9.41 -4.71 -6.09
C ASN A 3 9.49 -4.14 -4.69
N ILE A 4 8.47 -3.37 -4.32
CA ILE A 4 8.40 -2.79 -2.98
C ILE A 4 7.12 -3.20 -2.28
N VAL A 5 7.17 -3.19 -0.95
CA VAL A 5 6.01 -3.40 -0.11
C VAL A 5 5.81 -2.12 0.70
N ILE A 6 4.59 -1.62 0.71
CA ILE A 6 4.27 -0.39 1.43
C ILE A 6 3.57 -0.76 2.75
N LEU A 7 4.06 -0.20 3.84
CA LEU A 7 3.43 -0.37 5.15
C LEU A 7 2.63 0.88 5.48
N ILE A 8 1.37 0.70 5.82
CA ILE A 8 0.48 1.82 6.16
C ILE A 8 -0.17 1.58 7.51
N SER A 9 -0.59 2.68 8.12
CA SER A 9 -1.37 2.63 9.36
C SER A 9 -2.46 3.70 9.28
N GLY A 10 -3.60 3.34 8.72
CA GLY A 10 -4.71 4.26 8.56
C GLY A 10 -4.97 4.65 7.13
N ARG A 11 -4.97 5.95 6.80
CA ARG A 11 -5.40 6.44 5.49
C ARG A 11 -4.47 6.13 4.34
N GLY A 12 -3.20 5.98 4.60
CA GLY A 12 -2.25 5.65 3.55
C GLY A 12 -2.03 6.77 2.53
N SER A 13 -1.96 8.02 2.98
CA SER A 13 -1.77 9.15 2.07
C SER A 13 -0.45 9.07 1.31
N ASN A 14 0.61 8.63 1.96
CA ASN A 14 1.89 8.41 1.28
C ASN A 14 1.79 7.31 0.23
N MET A 15 1.03 6.27 0.53
CA MET A 15 0.78 5.20 -0.42
C MET A 15 0.06 5.71 -1.65
N GLU A 16 -0.94 6.55 -1.48
CA GLU A 16 -1.67 7.13 -2.61
C GLU A 16 -0.75 7.92 -3.52
N ALA A 17 0.17 8.70 -2.94
CA ALA A 17 1.14 9.45 -3.71
C ALA A 17 2.06 8.52 -4.50
N LEU A 18 2.50 7.44 -3.88
CA LEU A 18 3.37 6.46 -4.54
C LEU A 18 2.65 5.73 -5.66
N ILE A 19 1.40 5.36 -5.45
CA ILE A 19 0.60 4.70 -6.49
C ILE A 19 0.40 5.65 -7.66
N ALA A 20 0.09 6.91 -7.41
CA ALA A 20 -0.09 7.89 -8.47
C ALA A 20 1.20 8.09 -9.27
N ALA A 21 2.33 8.18 -8.59
CA ALA A 21 3.62 8.33 -9.26
C ALA A 21 3.94 7.12 -10.13
N ARG A 22 3.66 5.91 -9.63
CA ARG A 22 3.84 4.68 -10.40
C ARG A 22 2.98 4.69 -11.65
N ASP A 23 1.70 5.05 -11.52
CA ASP A 23 0.76 5.03 -12.63
C ASP A 23 1.13 6.05 -13.70
N LYS A 24 1.75 7.14 -13.32
CA LYS A 24 2.23 8.15 -14.24
C LYS A 24 3.56 7.78 -14.88
N GLY A 25 4.17 6.71 -14.46
CA GLY A 25 5.48 6.30 -14.93
C GLY A 25 6.63 7.09 -14.36
N GLU A 26 6.40 7.89 -13.34
CA GLU A 26 7.45 8.67 -12.68
C GLU A 26 8.28 7.85 -11.72
N LEU A 27 7.73 6.75 -11.23
CA LEU A 27 8.37 5.90 -10.24
C LEU A 27 8.60 4.50 -10.84
N PRO A 28 9.84 4.14 -11.17
CA PRO A 28 10.13 2.86 -11.82
C PRO A 28 10.19 1.72 -10.82
N VAL A 29 9.10 1.49 -10.11
CA VAL A 29 9.00 0.40 -9.14
C VAL A 29 7.68 -0.33 -9.33
N ASN A 30 7.65 -1.59 -8.91
CA ASN A 30 6.43 -2.34 -8.84
C ASN A 30 6.00 -2.44 -7.39
N ILE A 31 4.77 -2.02 -7.09
CA ILE A 31 4.23 -2.15 -5.75
C ILE A 31 3.68 -3.56 -5.61
N ALA A 32 4.44 -4.41 -4.94
CA ALA A 32 4.10 -5.82 -4.82
C ALA A 32 2.92 -6.04 -3.87
N ALA A 33 2.86 -5.27 -2.79
CA ALA A 33 1.78 -5.40 -1.82
C ALA A 33 1.71 -4.15 -0.94
N VAL A 34 0.54 -3.95 -0.34
CA VAL A 34 0.33 -2.93 0.69
C VAL A 34 -0.12 -3.64 1.95
N ILE A 35 0.60 -3.44 3.04
CA ILE A 35 0.32 -4.08 4.32
C ILE A 35 -0.10 -3.02 5.32
N SER A 36 -1.20 -3.26 6.02
CA SER A 36 -1.68 -2.38 7.06
C SER A 36 -1.63 -3.07 8.42
N ASN A 37 -1.44 -2.31 9.48
CA ASN A 37 -1.57 -2.82 10.83
C ASN A 37 -3.02 -2.84 11.32
N LYS A 38 -3.95 -2.37 10.49
CA LYS A 38 -5.37 -2.36 10.82
C LYS A 38 -6.20 -2.88 9.66
N ALA A 39 -7.13 -3.77 9.94
CA ALA A 39 -7.96 -4.38 8.92
C ALA A 39 -8.92 -3.37 8.26
N ASP A 40 -9.31 -2.33 8.99
CA ASP A 40 -10.25 -1.31 8.50
C ASP A 40 -9.57 -0.09 7.89
N ALA A 41 -8.30 -0.17 7.57
CA ALA A 41 -7.58 0.94 6.99
C ALA A 41 -8.10 1.26 5.59
N LYS A 42 -8.45 2.53 5.36
CA LYS A 42 -8.93 2.96 4.04
C LYS A 42 -7.89 2.80 2.95
N GLY A 43 -6.63 2.85 3.29
CA GLY A 43 -5.56 2.64 2.35
C GLY A 43 -5.62 1.26 1.69
N LEU A 44 -6.14 0.25 2.38
CA LEU A 44 -6.32 -1.07 1.80
C LEU A 44 -7.33 -1.05 0.66
N GLU A 45 -8.42 -0.31 0.81
CA GLU A 45 -9.39 -0.17 -0.27
C GLU A 45 -8.76 0.52 -1.48
N THR A 46 -8.02 1.57 -1.25
CA THR A 46 -7.35 2.30 -2.32
C THR A 46 -6.38 1.39 -3.06
N ALA A 47 -5.59 0.60 -2.33
CA ALA A 47 -4.65 -0.34 -2.94
C ALA A 47 -5.37 -1.42 -3.74
N ALA A 48 -6.46 -1.96 -3.20
CA ALA A 48 -7.23 -2.97 -3.90
C ALA A 48 -7.83 -2.44 -5.20
N LYS A 49 -8.33 -1.21 -5.19
CA LYS A 49 -8.84 -0.58 -6.41
C LYS A 49 -7.75 -0.36 -7.44
N ALA A 50 -6.53 -0.18 -7.00
CA ALA A 50 -5.38 -0.01 -7.89
C ALA A 50 -4.84 -1.35 -8.39
N GLY A 51 -5.45 -2.46 -8.01
CA GLY A 51 -5.02 -3.79 -8.44
C GLY A 51 -3.81 -4.31 -7.68
N ILE A 52 -3.55 -3.78 -6.49
CA ILE A 52 -2.40 -4.17 -5.68
C ILE A 52 -2.83 -5.16 -4.60
N ALA A 53 -2.02 -6.19 -4.38
CA ALA A 53 -2.27 -7.15 -3.31
C ALA A 53 -2.25 -6.43 -1.95
N THR A 54 -3.16 -6.81 -1.06
CA THR A 54 -3.27 -6.20 0.25
C THR A 54 -3.17 -7.25 1.34
N GLY A 55 -2.69 -6.84 2.51
CA GLY A 55 -2.61 -7.70 3.66
C GLY A 55 -2.75 -6.92 4.95
N VAL A 56 -3.04 -7.64 6.02
CA VAL A 56 -3.17 -7.06 7.35
C VAL A 56 -2.23 -7.79 8.29
N LEU A 57 -1.44 -7.01 9.01
CA LEU A 57 -0.56 -7.54 10.05
C LEU A 57 -0.83 -6.78 11.33
N GLU A 58 -1.72 -7.31 12.14
CA GLU A 58 -2.07 -6.68 13.39
C GLU A 58 -0.97 -6.86 14.43
N HIS A 59 -0.57 -5.76 15.02
CA HIS A 59 0.37 -5.77 16.13
C HIS A 59 -0.37 -6.01 17.43
N LYS A 60 -0.49 -7.25 17.80
CA LYS A 60 -1.08 -7.57 19.10
C LYS A 60 -0.01 -8.03 20.05
N ALA A 61 0.18 -7.28 21.09
CA ALA A 61 0.89 -7.75 22.29
C ALA A 61 2.22 -8.46 22.03
N PHE A 62 3.09 -7.77 21.41
CA PHE A 62 4.46 -8.21 21.39
C PHE A 62 5.21 -7.70 22.59
#